data_4af191ca42c2e52751ccd48658f61250
#
_entry.id   4af191ca42c2e52751ccd48658f61250
#
_cell.length_a   1.000
_cell.length_b   1.000
_cell.length_c   1.000
_cell.angle_alpha   90.00
_cell.angle_beta   90.00
_cell.angle_gamma   90.00
#
_symmetry.space_group_name_H-M   'P 1'
#
loop_
_entity.id
_entity.type
_entity.pdbx_description
1 polymer ?
#
loop_
_entity_poly.entity_id
_entity_poly.type
_entity_poly.pdbx_seq_one_letter_code
_entity_poly.pdbx_strand_id
1 'polypeptide(L)'
;MNISKIRNLVTKITEKALEKSFSTKADVFVNFQSHTKQLGVSVYLTGWKSRIAADYYEEIYLEPIFDGHITEEEIVEKLQKAYDLIYSI
;
A
#
# COMPACT_ATOMS: atom_id res chain seq x y z
N MET A 1 -4.10 18.29 7.49
CA MET A 1 -3.53 17.17 6.72
C MET A 1 -3.62 17.46 5.23
N ASN A 2 -2.57 17.15 4.48
CA ASN A 2 -2.56 17.35 3.02
C ASN A 2 -3.10 16.10 2.32
N ILE A 3 -4.40 16.06 2.13
CA ILE A 3 -5.08 14.93 1.50
C ILE A 3 -4.63 14.69 0.04
N SER A 4 -4.23 15.75 -0.65
CA SER A 4 -3.78 15.62 -2.05
C SER A 4 -2.50 14.80 -2.16
N LYS A 5 -1.56 14.97 -1.24
CA LYS A 5 -0.31 14.23 -1.22
C LYS A 5 -0.55 12.75 -0.94
N ILE A 6 -1.41 12.45 0.02
CA ILE A 6 -1.78 11.08 0.36
C ILE A 6 -2.49 10.41 -0.81
N ARG A 7 -3.47 11.10 -1.40
CA ARG A 7 -4.21 10.59 -2.56
C ARG A 7 -3.27 10.29 -3.74
N ASN A 8 -2.33 11.18 -4.01
CA ASN A 8 -1.38 10.99 -5.10
C ASN A 8 -0.49 9.76 -4.88
N LEU A 9 -0.04 9.54 -3.64
CA LEU A 9 0.75 8.36 -3.31
C LEU A 9 -0.08 7.07 -3.43
N VAL A 10 -1.33 7.07 -2.97
CA VAL A 10 -2.22 5.92 -3.10
C VAL A 10 -2.48 5.61 -4.58
N THR A 11 -2.67 6.63 -5.39
CA THR A 11 -2.85 6.47 -6.84
C THR A 11 -1.61 5.85 -7.48
N LYS A 12 -0.43 6.33 -7.16
CA LYS A 12 0.83 5.79 -7.67
C LYS A 12 1.03 4.33 -7.26
N ILE A 13 0.71 4.00 -6.00
CA ILE A 13 0.78 2.63 -5.50
C ILE A 13 -0.15 1.72 -6.30
N THR A 14 -1.40 2.16 -6.50
CA THR A 14 -2.40 1.38 -7.24
C THR A 14 -1.98 1.16 -8.69
N GLU A 15 -1.51 2.21 -9.37
CA GLU A 15 -1.04 2.11 -10.75
C GLU A 15 0.16 1.17 -10.87
N LYS A 16 1.12 1.28 -9.95
CA LYS A 16 2.32 0.43 -9.99
C LYS A 16 1.97 -1.02 -9.64
N ALA A 17 1.04 -1.24 -8.72
CA ALA A 17 0.56 -2.57 -8.39
C ALA A 17 -0.08 -3.25 -9.61
N LEU A 18 -0.90 -2.50 -10.33
CA LEU A 18 -1.54 -2.99 -11.55
C LEU A 18 -0.49 -3.35 -12.60
N GLU A 19 0.48 -2.45 -12.83
CA GLU A 19 1.56 -2.68 -13.79
C GLU A 19 2.36 -3.93 -13.46
N LYS A 20 2.80 -4.08 -12.21
CA LYS A 20 3.63 -5.22 -11.80
C LYS A 20 2.86 -6.54 -11.82
N SER A 21 1.58 -6.51 -11.49
CA SER A 21 0.75 -7.71 -11.54
C SER A 21 0.57 -8.24 -12.97
N PHE A 22 0.60 -7.36 -13.96
CA PHE A 22 0.49 -7.76 -15.37
C PHE A 22 1.84 -8.04 -16.03
N SER A 23 2.91 -7.37 -15.61
CA SER A 23 4.21 -7.48 -16.27
C SER A 23 5.18 -8.46 -15.61
N THR A 24 4.84 -8.97 -14.42
CA THR A 24 5.68 -9.93 -13.70
C THR A 24 4.82 -11.10 -13.23
N LYS A 25 5.43 -12.12 -12.62
CA LYS A 25 4.69 -13.22 -12.01
C LYS A 25 4.17 -12.88 -10.61
N ALA A 26 4.49 -11.70 -10.09
CA ALA A 26 4.02 -11.26 -8.79
C ALA A 26 2.55 -10.86 -8.85
N ASP A 27 1.84 -11.05 -7.74
CA ASP A 27 0.50 -10.52 -7.54
C ASP A 27 0.56 -9.47 -6.43
N VAL A 28 0.08 -8.27 -6.73
CA VAL A 28 0.05 -7.16 -5.80
C VAL A 28 -1.40 -6.75 -5.56
N PHE A 29 -1.85 -6.87 -4.32
CA PHE A 29 -3.20 -6.51 -3.93
C PHE A 29 -3.17 -5.18 -3.20
N VAL A 30 -4.03 -4.25 -3.64
CA VAL A 30 -4.23 -2.96 -2.97
C VAL A 30 -5.70 -2.86 -2.63
N ASN A 31 -6.01 -2.71 -1.36
CA ASN A 31 -7.38 -2.69 -0.86
C ASN A 31 -7.62 -1.48 0.05
N PHE A 32 -8.54 -0.61 -0.35
CA PHE A 32 -8.92 0.55 0.45
C PHE A 32 -10.18 0.23 1.27
N GLN A 33 -10.08 0.37 2.59
CA GLN A 33 -11.18 0.21 3.52
C GLN A 33 -11.67 1.59 3.95
N SER A 34 -12.80 2.02 3.39
CA SER A 34 -13.24 3.41 3.53
C SER A 34 -13.71 3.77 4.95
N HIS A 35 -14.31 2.82 5.68
CA HIS A 35 -14.83 3.12 7.03
C HIS A 35 -13.72 3.24 8.08
N THR A 36 -12.59 2.61 7.87
CA THR A 36 -11.43 2.70 8.76
C THR A 36 -10.33 3.61 8.22
N LYS A 37 -10.46 4.06 6.98
CA LYS A 37 -9.44 4.84 6.26
C LYS A 37 -8.09 4.15 6.25
N GLN A 38 -8.10 2.85 5.96
CA GLN A 38 -6.90 2.04 5.86
C GLN A 38 -6.66 1.57 4.44
N LEU A 39 -5.39 1.51 4.04
CA LEU A 39 -4.97 0.93 2.78
C LEU A 39 -4.20 -0.35 3.08
N GLY A 40 -4.70 -1.47 2.61
CA GLY A 40 -4.00 -2.75 2.70
C GLY A 40 -3.18 -2.97 1.43
N VAL A 41 -1.92 -3.36 1.60
CA VAL A 41 -1.02 -3.70 0.49
C VAL A 41 -0.43 -5.06 0.76
N SER A 42 -0.60 -6.00 -0.17
CA SER A 42 -0.06 -7.36 -0.07
C SER A 42 0.72 -7.68 -1.34
N VAL A 43 1.90 -8.25 -1.20
CA VAL A 43 2.74 -8.65 -2.32
C VAL A 43 3.06 -10.14 -2.24
N TYR A 44 2.77 -10.87 -3.30
CA TYR A 44 3.12 -12.27 -3.47
C TYR A 44 4.10 -12.35 -4.64
N LEU A 45 5.38 -12.43 -4.35
CA LEU A 45 6.44 -12.34 -5.37
C LEU A 45 6.39 -13.44 -6.44
N THR A 46 5.91 -14.61 -6.08
CA THR A 46 5.80 -15.74 -7.01
C THR A 46 4.37 -16.06 -7.42
N GLY A 47 3.45 -15.11 -7.18
CA GLY A 47 2.04 -15.26 -7.47
C GLY A 47 1.24 -15.74 -6.26
N TRP A 48 -0.03 -15.31 -6.20
CA TRP A 48 -0.93 -15.71 -5.13
C TRP A 48 -1.29 -17.18 -5.22
N LYS A 49 -1.27 -17.86 -4.09
CA LYS A 49 -1.75 -19.24 -3.95
C LYS A 49 -2.51 -19.36 -2.64
N SER A 50 -3.54 -20.22 -2.63
CA SER A 50 -4.28 -20.52 -1.43
C SER A 50 -3.36 -21.02 -0.32
N ARG A 51 -3.56 -20.54 0.90
CA ARG A 51 -2.85 -20.93 2.14
C ARG A 51 -1.38 -20.51 2.19
N ILE A 52 -0.93 -19.62 1.31
CA ILE A 52 0.42 -19.08 1.36
C ILE A 52 0.33 -17.64 1.83
N ALA A 53 1.16 -17.29 2.82
CA ALA A 53 1.24 -15.93 3.33
C ALA A 53 1.91 -15.02 2.30
N ALA A 54 1.53 -13.73 2.32
CA ALA A 54 2.16 -12.74 1.48
C ALA A 54 3.64 -12.56 1.88
N ASP A 55 4.49 -12.28 0.88
CA ASP A 55 5.89 -11.92 1.13
C ASP A 55 6.00 -10.57 1.83
N TYR A 56 5.06 -9.69 1.55
CA TYR A 56 4.94 -8.39 2.20
C TYR A 56 3.47 -8.09 2.45
N TYR A 57 3.15 -7.58 3.63
CA TYR A 57 1.81 -7.17 3.99
C TYR A 57 1.87 -5.96 4.92
N GLU A 58 1.10 -4.92 4.61
CA GLU A 58 1.01 -3.72 5.44
C GLU A 58 -0.38 -3.14 5.37
N GLU A 59 -0.91 -2.72 6.52
CA GLU A 59 -2.12 -1.91 6.58
C GLU A 59 -1.72 -0.52 7.02
N ILE A 60 -2.01 0.48 6.18
CA ILE A 60 -1.56 1.85 6.39
C ILE A 60 -2.78 2.71 6.69
N TYR A 61 -2.80 3.36 7.84
CA TYR A 61 -3.82 4.35 8.14
C TYR A 61 -3.58 5.59 7.28
N LEU A 62 -4.65 6.12 6.68
CA LEU A 62 -4.58 7.28 5.78
C LEU A 62 -4.96 8.58 6.48
N GLU A 63 -5.31 8.51 7.76
CA GLU A 63 -5.62 9.66 8.60
C GLU A 63 -4.75 9.63 9.85
N PRO A 64 -4.26 10.77 10.32
CA PRO A 64 -3.58 10.84 11.61
C PRO A 64 -4.52 10.40 12.74
N ILE A 65 -4.01 9.65 13.70
CA ILE A 65 -4.78 9.25 14.87
C ILE A 65 -4.70 10.36 15.92
N PHE A 66 -5.85 10.64 16.54
CA PHE A 66 -6.12 11.78 17.39
C PHE A 66 -5.13 11.97 18.56
N ASP A 67 -4.59 10.90 19.08
CA ASP A 67 -3.69 10.94 20.23
C ASP A 67 -2.21 11.08 19.83
N GLY A 68 -1.94 11.37 18.58
CA GLY A 68 -0.58 11.61 18.08
C GLY A 68 0.24 10.36 17.82
N HIS A 69 -0.34 9.18 17.91
CA HIS A 69 0.38 7.93 17.63
C HIS A 69 0.75 7.77 16.14
N ILE A 70 -0.04 8.37 15.26
CA ILE A 70 0.24 8.33 13.82
C ILE A 70 0.16 9.76 13.28
N THR A 71 1.25 10.23 12.69
CA THR A 71 1.35 11.57 12.10
C THR A 71 1.22 11.48 10.58
N GLU A 72 0.92 12.60 9.94
CA GLU A 72 0.91 12.69 8.48
C GLU A 72 2.25 12.28 7.88
N GLU A 73 3.36 12.67 8.50
CA GLU A 73 4.70 12.32 8.04
C GLU A 73 4.91 10.81 8.03
N GLU A 74 4.44 10.11 9.07
CA GLU A 74 4.52 8.65 9.13
C GLU A 74 3.67 7.99 8.07
N ILE A 75 2.49 8.54 7.79
CA ILE A 75 1.62 8.02 6.73
C ILE A 75 2.31 8.13 5.38
N VAL A 76 2.86 9.31 5.07
CA VAL A 76 3.57 9.55 3.81
C VAL A 76 4.79 8.65 3.70
N GLU A 77 5.54 8.47 4.76
CA GLU A 77 6.72 7.60 4.79
C GLU A 77 6.34 6.15 4.50
N LYS A 78 5.28 5.64 5.14
CA LYS A 78 4.80 4.27 4.91
C LYS A 78 4.30 4.07 3.49
N LEU A 79 3.57 5.03 2.95
CA LEU A 79 3.09 4.98 1.57
C LEU A 79 4.24 4.99 0.57
N GLN A 80 5.23 5.84 0.79
CA GLN A 80 6.42 5.90 -0.07
C GLN A 80 7.19 4.59 -0.03
N LYS A 81 7.33 4.02 1.15
CA LYS A 81 8.02 2.74 1.33
C LYS A 81 7.30 1.61 0.60
N ALA A 82 5.98 1.56 0.69
CA ALA A 82 5.18 0.57 -0.04
C ALA A 82 5.34 0.75 -1.56
N TYR A 83 5.31 1.98 -2.04
CA TYR A 83 5.52 2.28 -3.45
C TYR A 83 6.90 1.82 -3.92
N ASP A 84 7.95 2.16 -3.17
CA ASP A 84 9.32 1.79 -3.51
C ASP A 84 9.50 0.28 -3.56
N LEU A 85 8.87 -0.44 -2.64
CA LEU A 85 8.90 -1.90 -2.62
C LEU A 85 8.25 -2.48 -3.87
N ILE A 86 7.07 -2.01 -4.24
CA ILE A 86 6.36 -2.49 -5.43
C ILE A 86 7.14 -2.13 -6.70
N TYR A 87 7.70 -0.93 -6.75
CA TYR A 87 8.52 -0.48 -7.88
C TYR A 87 9.72 -1.41 -8.10
N SER A 88 10.30 -1.93 -7.03
CA SER A 88 11.50 -2.78 -7.09
C SER A 88 11.25 -4.23 -7.56
N ILE A 89 10.00 -4.63 -7.72
CA ILE A 89 9.65 -6.00 -8.13
C ILE A 89 10.08 -6.30 -9.59
#